data_23c26a02ddc26944be0b66f17bd49c67
#
_entry.id   23c26a02ddc26944be0b66f17bd49c67
#
_cell.length_a   1.000
_cell.length_b   1.000
_cell.length_c   1.000
_cell.angle_alpha   90.00
_cell.angle_beta   90.00
_cell.angle_gamma   90.00
#
_symmetry.space_group_name_H-M   'P 1'
#
loop_
_entity.id
_entity.type
_entity.pdbx_description
1 polymer ?
#
loop_
_entity_poly.entity_id
_entity_poly.type
_entity_poly.pdbx_seq_one_letter_code
_entity_poly.pdbx_strand_id
1 'polypeptide(L)'
;GGLKQMDPMDPMGHAIIDYSIYDAKRAGFGKVVFVIKKAIEKDFKETVGARVPEGMEVCYAYQEVDALPEGYNVPEGRVKPWGTAHAVLCAKPFINEPFAVINADDYYGVDGYKVMADFLTSHEEKDGKAPFAMVGYHLGNTVTENGYVSRGVCEVDDNHQLLSITERTHIEKREDHAEFTEDDGATWASLPFDTLVSMLSLIHISE
;
A
#
# COMPACT_ATOMS: atom_id res chain seq x y z
N GLY A 1 12.22 -1.79 -19.16
CA GLY A 1 11.15 -1.12 -18.47
C GLY A 1 11.71 -0.44 -17.23
N GLY A 2 11.60 0.89 -17.17
CA GLY A 2 12.01 1.66 -15.98
C GLY A 2 11.16 1.30 -14.77
N LEU A 3 11.66 1.62 -13.59
CA LEU A 3 10.91 1.49 -12.33
C LEU A 3 9.83 2.58 -12.32
N LYS A 4 8.59 2.25 -12.65
CA LYS A 4 7.45 3.18 -12.66
C LYS A 4 7.30 3.99 -11.36
N GLN A 5 7.75 3.42 -10.23
CA GLN A 5 7.75 4.07 -8.92
C GLN A 5 8.71 5.27 -8.81
N MET A 6 9.61 5.44 -9.78
CA MET A 6 10.59 6.52 -9.84
C MET A 6 10.29 7.50 -10.98
N ASP A 7 9.20 7.30 -11.74
CA ASP A 7 8.82 8.20 -12.81
C ASP A 7 8.46 9.58 -12.21
N PRO A 8 9.05 10.67 -12.73
CA PRO A 8 8.82 12.00 -12.19
C PRO A 8 7.38 12.45 -12.45
N MET A 9 6.73 12.93 -11.38
CA MET A 9 5.37 13.45 -11.40
C MET A 9 5.33 14.97 -11.52
N ASP A 10 6.45 15.64 -11.28
CA ASP A 10 6.56 17.09 -11.35
C ASP A 10 7.84 17.54 -12.10
N PRO A 11 7.94 18.86 -12.47
CA PRO A 11 9.13 19.39 -13.14
C PRO A 11 10.42 19.33 -12.31
N MET A 12 10.33 19.13 -11.00
CA MET A 12 11.47 18.99 -10.10
C MET A 12 11.99 17.56 -10.00
N GLY A 13 11.28 16.61 -10.63
CA GLY A 13 11.68 15.20 -10.68
C GLY A 13 11.22 14.37 -9.48
N HIS A 14 10.23 14.86 -8.69
CA HIS A 14 9.67 14.08 -7.60
C HIS A 14 8.74 12.98 -8.12
N ALA A 15 8.86 11.80 -7.56
CA ALA A 15 7.96 10.67 -7.76
C ALA A 15 6.83 10.66 -6.71
N ILE A 16 5.79 9.84 -6.91
CA ILE A 16 4.68 9.68 -5.94
C ILE A 16 5.20 9.38 -4.53
N ILE A 17 6.19 8.51 -4.44
CA ILE A 17 6.79 8.11 -3.16
C ILE A 17 7.41 9.28 -2.38
N ASP A 18 7.94 10.31 -3.06
CA ASP A 18 8.50 11.50 -2.40
C ASP A 18 7.41 12.28 -1.65
N TYR A 19 6.24 12.43 -2.25
CA TYR A 19 5.06 13.04 -1.62
C TYR A 19 4.58 12.20 -0.44
N SER A 20 4.50 10.89 -0.61
CA SER A 20 4.11 9.94 0.44
C SER A 20 5.01 10.04 1.67
N ILE A 21 6.33 10.09 1.48
CA ILE A 21 7.31 10.22 2.57
C ILE A 21 7.20 11.59 3.25
N TYR A 22 7.00 12.65 2.46
CA TYR A 22 6.83 14.00 2.99
C TYR A 22 5.59 14.09 3.88
N ASP A 23 4.46 13.57 3.44
CA ASP A 23 3.21 13.57 4.21
C ASP A 23 3.28 12.66 5.43
N ALA A 24 3.91 11.49 5.33
CA ALA A 24 4.18 10.62 6.47
C ALA A 24 5.01 11.34 7.54
N LYS A 25 6.09 12.06 7.15
CA LYS A 25 6.88 12.86 8.08
C LYS A 25 6.05 13.92 8.79
N ARG A 26 5.20 14.64 8.06
CA ARG A 26 4.31 15.66 8.63
C ARG A 26 3.29 15.07 9.61
N ALA A 27 2.86 13.84 9.38
CA ALA A 27 1.97 13.09 10.28
C ALA A 27 2.68 12.55 11.52
N GLY A 28 4.03 12.66 11.62
CA GLY A 28 4.79 12.25 12.79
C GLY A 28 5.57 10.94 12.64
N PHE A 29 5.57 10.31 11.45
CA PHE A 29 6.42 9.15 11.21
C PHE A 29 7.90 9.56 11.21
N GLY A 30 8.72 8.88 12.02
CA GLY A 30 10.16 9.18 12.19
C GLY A 30 11.08 8.27 11.40
N LYS A 31 10.54 7.19 10.81
CA LYS A 31 11.31 6.17 10.09
C LYS A 31 10.61 5.75 8.80
N VAL A 32 11.40 5.45 7.78
CA VAL A 32 10.94 4.77 6.55
C VAL A 32 11.80 3.53 6.30
N VAL A 33 11.16 2.42 6.00
CA VAL A 33 11.82 1.18 5.57
C VAL A 33 11.42 0.90 4.13
N PHE A 34 12.35 1.07 3.21
CA PHE A 34 12.15 0.75 1.80
C PHE A 34 12.37 -0.74 1.57
N VAL A 35 11.37 -1.42 1.05
CA VAL A 35 11.50 -2.81 0.60
C VAL A 35 11.75 -2.82 -0.90
N ILE A 36 12.97 -3.14 -1.29
CA ILE A 36 13.43 -3.08 -2.67
C ILE A 36 14.16 -4.36 -3.07
N LYS A 37 14.45 -4.52 -4.37
CA LYS A 37 15.41 -5.53 -4.83
C LYS A 37 16.84 -5.00 -4.66
N LYS A 38 17.76 -5.87 -4.27
CA LYS A 38 19.18 -5.51 -4.14
C LYS A 38 19.77 -4.92 -5.42
N ALA A 39 19.32 -5.40 -6.57
CA ALA A 39 19.79 -4.95 -7.89
C ALA A 39 19.57 -3.45 -8.15
N ILE A 40 18.57 -2.82 -7.51
CA ILE A 40 18.25 -1.39 -7.72
C ILE A 40 18.72 -0.49 -6.58
N GLU A 41 19.40 -1.04 -5.57
CA GLU A 41 19.76 -0.34 -4.34
C GLU A 41 20.51 0.97 -4.60
N LYS A 42 21.52 0.93 -5.46
CA LYS A 42 22.35 2.11 -5.75
C LYS A 42 21.52 3.24 -6.33
N ASP A 43 20.82 2.97 -7.42
CA ASP A 43 20.02 3.97 -8.13
C ASP A 43 18.90 4.51 -7.25
N PHE A 44 18.28 3.63 -6.44
CA PHE A 44 17.21 4.02 -5.51
C PHE A 44 17.74 4.93 -4.39
N LYS A 45 18.90 4.64 -3.82
CA LYS A 45 19.54 5.49 -2.80
C LYS A 45 19.96 6.86 -3.34
N GLU A 46 20.48 6.89 -4.56
CA GLU A 46 20.93 8.14 -5.22
C GLU A 46 19.76 9.02 -5.68
N THR A 47 18.57 8.46 -5.80
CA THR A 47 17.34 9.16 -6.24
C THR A 47 16.38 9.37 -5.08
N VAL A 48 15.48 8.44 -4.82
CA VAL A 48 14.46 8.52 -3.76
C VAL A 48 15.10 8.66 -2.38
N GLY A 49 16.10 7.82 -2.07
CA GLY A 49 16.79 7.85 -0.78
C GLY A 49 17.43 9.19 -0.45
N ALA A 50 17.99 9.86 -1.44
CA ALA A 50 18.62 11.17 -1.29
C ALA A 50 17.62 12.33 -1.03
N ARG A 51 16.33 12.11 -1.31
CA ARG A 51 15.26 13.11 -1.12
C ARG A 51 14.44 12.91 0.16
N VAL A 52 14.74 11.87 0.94
CA VAL A 52 14.06 11.67 2.23
C VAL A 52 14.28 12.89 3.12
N PRO A 53 13.23 13.46 3.73
CA PRO A 53 13.36 14.65 4.56
C PRO A 53 14.31 14.45 5.74
N GLU A 54 15.12 15.47 6.04
CA GLU A 54 16.06 15.48 7.16
C GLU A 54 15.38 15.10 8.49
N GLY A 55 16.06 14.30 9.32
CA GLY A 55 15.55 13.83 10.60
C GLY A 55 14.57 12.65 10.51
N MET A 56 14.44 12.00 9.36
CA MET A 56 13.77 10.72 9.22
C MET A 56 14.81 9.61 9.09
N GLU A 57 14.68 8.56 9.90
CA GLU A 57 15.54 7.38 9.79
C GLU A 57 15.22 6.61 8.51
N VAL A 58 16.24 6.17 7.77
CA VAL A 58 16.07 5.45 6.50
C VAL A 58 16.69 4.07 6.60
N CYS A 59 15.88 3.04 6.39
CA CYS A 59 16.32 1.66 6.31
C CYS A 59 15.99 1.05 4.94
N TYR A 60 16.75 0.04 4.54
CA TYR A 60 16.55 -0.69 3.29
C TYR A 60 16.45 -2.19 3.58
N ALA A 61 15.31 -2.78 3.30
CA ALA A 61 15.07 -4.21 3.32
C ALA A 61 15.09 -4.76 1.89
N TYR A 62 15.55 -5.99 1.72
CA TYR A 62 15.68 -6.57 0.40
C TYR A 62 14.72 -7.74 0.24
N GLN A 63 13.79 -7.63 -0.71
CA GLN A 63 12.90 -8.72 -1.08
C GLN A 63 13.53 -9.51 -2.24
N GLU A 64 14.28 -10.54 -1.88
CA GLU A 64 14.84 -11.48 -2.85
C GLU A 64 14.04 -12.80 -2.85
N VAL A 65 14.09 -13.54 -3.96
CA VAL A 65 13.29 -14.77 -4.12
C VAL A 65 13.71 -15.85 -3.12
N ASP A 66 14.98 -15.86 -2.72
CA ASP A 66 15.59 -16.79 -1.78
C ASP A 66 15.55 -16.31 -0.31
N ALA A 67 15.07 -15.10 -0.05
CA ALA A 67 14.93 -14.54 1.31
C ALA A 67 13.71 -15.13 2.03
N LEU A 68 13.71 -16.45 2.24
CA LEU A 68 12.60 -17.18 2.85
C LEU A 68 12.87 -17.52 4.32
N PRO A 69 11.83 -17.67 5.14
CA PRO A 69 11.95 -18.22 6.48
C PRO A 69 12.56 -19.63 6.49
N GLU A 70 13.14 -20.01 7.63
CA GLU A 70 13.68 -21.35 7.80
C GLU A 70 12.63 -22.44 7.51
N GLY A 71 13.03 -23.48 6.78
CA GLY A 71 12.15 -24.59 6.39
C GLY A 71 11.42 -24.41 5.07
N TYR A 72 11.54 -23.25 4.44
CA TYR A 72 10.95 -23.01 3.11
C TYR A 72 12.02 -22.98 2.02
N ASN A 73 11.68 -23.49 0.85
CA ASN A 73 12.56 -23.53 -0.32
C ASN A 73 11.91 -22.83 -1.50
N VAL A 74 12.73 -22.23 -2.35
CA VAL A 74 12.26 -21.62 -3.60
C VAL A 74 11.84 -22.74 -4.56
N PRO A 75 10.60 -22.73 -5.07
CA PRO A 75 10.17 -23.68 -6.10
C PRO A 75 11.04 -23.57 -7.36
N GLU A 76 11.28 -24.70 -8.02
CA GLU A 76 12.04 -24.73 -9.26
C GLU A 76 11.41 -23.81 -10.31
N GLY A 77 12.25 -22.99 -10.96
CA GLY A 77 11.83 -22.04 -12.00
C GLY A 77 11.13 -20.77 -11.50
N ARG A 78 10.98 -20.55 -10.19
CA ARG A 78 10.40 -19.30 -9.70
C ARG A 78 11.37 -18.13 -9.88
N VAL A 79 10.93 -17.12 -10.65
CA VAL A 79 11.66 -15.86 -10.88
C VAL A 79 10.88 -14.63 -10.41
N LYS A 80 9.57 -14.77 -10.18
CA LYS A 80 8.73 -13.68 -9.69
C LYS A 80 8.95 -13.48 -8.19
N PRO A 81 8.96 -12.21 -7.70
CA PRO A 81 8.99 -11.95 -6.26
C PRO A 81 7.76 -12.54 -5.59
N TRP A 82 7.87 -12.72 -4.28
CA TRP A 82 6.75 -13.07 -3.41
C TRP A 82 5.82 -11.85 -3.22
N GLY A 83 4.64 -12.07 -2.66
CA GLY A 83 3.64 -11.02 -2.45
C GLY A 83 4.02 -10.00 -1.36
N THR A 84 3.06 -9.10 -1.06
CA THR A 84 3.21 -7.99 -0.10
C THR A 84 3.53 -8.49 1.32
N ALA A 85 2.94 -9.60 1.75
CA ALA A 85 3.21 -10.17 3.08
C ALA A 85 4.70 -10.54 3.25
N HIS A 86 5.33 -11.10 2.22
CA HIS A 86 6.77 -11.38 2.23
C HIS A 86 7.61 -10.10 2.25
N ALA A 87 7.18 -9.05 1.54
CA ALA A 87 7.85 -7.75 1.60
C ALA A 87 7.86 -7.19 3.03
N VAL A 88 6.71 -7.24 3.73
CA VAL A 88 6.61 -6.83 5.14
C VAL A 88 7.50 -7.70 6.04
N LEU A 89 7.53 -9.01 5.79
CA LEU A 89 8.41 -9.92 6.54
C LEU A 89 9.90 -9.58 6.37
N CYS A 90 10.33 -9.19 5.16
CA CYS A 90 11.70 -8.73 4.92
C CYS A 90 12.04 -7.44 5.69
N ALA A 91 11.06 -6.60 5.99
CA ALA A 91 11.25 -5.38 6.77
C ALA A 91 11.33 -5.63 8.29
N LYS A 92 10.90 -6.81 8.78
CA LYS A 92 10.84 -7.17 10.22
C LYS A 92 12.10 -6.80 11.01
N PRO A 93 13.35 -7.03 10.54
CA PRO A 93 14.56 -6.71 11.31
C PRO A 93 14.75 -5.21 11.62
N PHE A 94 14.04 -4.33 10.89
CA PHE A 94 14.17 -2.88 11.00
C PHE A 94 13.00 -2.24 11.76
N ILE A 95 11.99 -3.03 12.17
CA ILE A 95 10.73 -2.55 12.76
C ILE A 95 10.62 -3.05 14.20
N ASN A 96 10.63 -2.12 15.15
CA ASN A 96 10.46 -2.40 16.59
C ASN A 96 9.37 -1.51 17.22
N GLU A 97 8.67 -0.73 16.41
CA GLU A 97 7.61 0.20 16.77
C GLU A 97 6.35 -0.06 15.93
N PRO A 98 5.18 0.49 16.31
CA PRO A 98 3.99 0.49 15.47
C PRO A 98 4.30 1.06 14.07
N PHE A 99 3.81 0.43 13.03
CA PHE A 99 4.14 0.78 11.67
C PHE A 99 2.93 0.74 10.73
N ALA A 100 3.02 1.49 9.65
CA ALA A 100 2.08 1.44 8.52
C ALA A 100 2.76 0.87 7.28
N VAL A 101 1.99 0.24 6.41
CA VAL A 101 2.43 -0.27 5.11
C VAL A 101 1.72 0.52 4.02
N ILE A 102 2.47 0.97 3.02
CA ILE A 102 1.96 1.66 1.83
C ILE A 102 2.59 1.08 0.57
N ASN A 103 1.89 1.16 -0.55
CA ASN A 103 2.48 0.93 -1.87
C ASN A 103 3.26 2.18 -2.30
N ALA A 104 4.39 1.98 -2.97
CA ALA A 104 5.27 3.07 -3.39
C ALA A 104 4.74 3.88 -4.58
N ASP A 105 3.76 3.34 -5.29
CA ASP A 105 3.15 3.90 -6.51
C ASP A 105 1.71 4.40 -6.31
N ASP A 106 1.21 4.37 -5.07
CA ASP A 106 -0.08 4.91 -4.69
C ASP A 106 0.07 6.22 -3.88
N TYR A 107 -0.86 7.16 -4.07
CA TYR A 107 -0.96 8.37 -3.26
C TYR A 107 -2.14 8.29 -2.31
N TYR A 108 -1.86 8.32 -1.01
CA TYR A 108 -2.85 8.09 0.06
C TYR A 108 -3.47 9.38 0.61
N GLY A 109 -2.95 10.54 0.24
CA GLY A 109 -3.39 11.85 0.74
C GLY A 109 -2.90 12.16 2.16
N VAL A 110 -2.86 13.43 2.49
CA VAL A 110 -2.35 13.93 3.80
C VAL A 110 -3.15 13.36 4.97
N ASP A 111 -4.48 13.31 4.84
CA ASP A 111 -5.37 12.88 5.91
C ASP A 111 -5.23 11.37 6.21
N GLY A 112 -4.93 10.55 5.19
CA GLY A 112 -4.67 9.12 5.38
C GLY A 112 -3.50 8.85 6.31
N TYR A 113 -2.40 9.58 6.16
CA TYR A 113 -1.23 9.47 7.05
C TYR A 113 -1.53 9.95 8.47
N LYS A 114 -2.29 11.03 8.61
CA LYS A 114 -2.67 11.56 9.92
C LYS A 114 -3.56 10.58 10.68
N VAL A 115 -4.62 10.07 10.05
CA VAL A 115 -5.53 9.09 10.66
C VAL A 115 -4.76 7.84 11.09
N MET A 116 -3.84 7.35 10.26
CA MET A 116 -3.02 6.19 10.59
C MET A 116 -2.07 6.48 11.76
N ALA A 117 -1.41 7.64 11.78
CA ALA A 117 -0.52 8.04 12.88
C ALA A 117 -1.29 8.17 14.21
N ASP A 118 -2.48 8.78 14.20
CA ASP A 118 -3.36 8.89 15.36
C ASP A 118 -3.77 7.51 15.87
N PHE A 119 -4.12 6.58 14.98
CA PHE A 119 -4.41 5.19 15.35
C PHE A 119 -3.21 4.50 16.00
N LEU A 120 -2.05 4.52 15.35
CA LEU A 120 -0.85 3.83 15.82
C LEU A 120 -0.34 4.34 17.18
N THR A 121 -0.62 5.61 17.52
CA THR A 121 -0.20 6.23 18.78
C THR A 121 -1.24 6.10 19.88
N SER A 122 -2.51 5.83 19.58
CA SER A 122 -3.62 5.79 20.53
C SER A 122 -4.10 4.38 20.90
N HIS A 123 -3.69 3.35 20.13
CA HIS A 123 -4.15 1.99 20.33
C HIS A 123 -3.01 1.10 20.81
N GLU A 124 -3.28 0.32 21.85
CA GLU A 124 -2.36 -0.64 22.45
C GLU A 124 -2.90 -2.07 22.28
N GLU A 125 -1.99 -3.04 22.40
CA GLU A 125 -2.37 -4.45 22.45
C GLU A 125 -3.33 -4.70 23.61
N LYS A 126 -4.43 -5.38 23.34
CA LYS A 126 -5.44 -5.72 24.32
C LYS A 126 -5.79 -7.20 24.25
N ASP A 127 -5.81 -7.87 25.39
CA ASP A 127 -6.16 -9.30 25.50
C ASP A 127 -5.29 -10.20 24.59
N GLY A 128 -4.00 -9.86 24.41
CA GLY A 128 -3.08 -10.60 23.54
C GLY A 128 -3.36 -10.45 22.05
N LYS A 129 -4.14 -9.42 21.65
CA LYS A 129 -4.44 -9.11 20.26
C LYS A 129 -3.84 -7.75 19.89
N ALA A 130 -2.99 -7.75 18.88
CA ALA A 130 -2.49 -6.52 18.29
C ALA A 130 -3.62 -5.80 17.54
N PRO A 131 -3.77 -4.47 17.70
CA PRO A 131 -4.73 -3.70 16.92
C PRO A 131 -4.21 -3.54 15.48
N PHE A 132 -5.10 -3.78 14.51
CA PHE A 132 -4.86 -3.53 13.10
C PHE A 132 -5.88 -2.54 12.57
N ALA A 133 -5.45 -1.66 11.68
CA ALA A 133 -6.34 -0.75 10.99
C ALA A 133 -5.94 -0.61 9.52
N MET A 134 -6.88 -0.19 8.72
CA MET A 134 -6.67 0.26 7.36
C MET A 134 -7.42 1.57 7.13
N VAL A 135 -6.89 2.44 6.29
CA VAL A 135 -7.61 3.64 5.87
C VAL A 135 -8.57 3.26 4.76
N GLY A 136 -9.88 3.42 5.03
CA GLY A 136 -10.93 3.28 4.02
C GLY A 136 -11.09 4.59 3.24
N TYR A 137 -11.18 4.49 1.92
CA TYR A 137 -11.42 5.62 1.02
C TYR A 137 -12.82 5.50 0.42
N HIS A 138 -13.48 6.63 0.18
CA HIS A 138 -14.70 6.61 -0.63
C HIS A 138 -14.33 6.29 -2.08
N LEU A 139 -15.01 5.30 -2.66
CA LEU A 139 -14.74 4.80 -4.02
C LEU A 139 -14.70 5.93 -5.04
N GLY A 140 -15.63 6.89 -4.96
CA GLY A 140 -15.70 8.03 -5.87
C GLY A 140 -14.42 8.85 -5.95
N ASN A 141 -13.59 8.87 -4.88
CA ASN A 141 -12.30 9.56 -4.85
C ASN A 141 -11.14 8.74 -5.43
N THR A 142 -11.39 7.47 -5.79
CA THR A 142 -10.33 6.53 -6.23
C THR A 142 -10.54 6.01 -7.66
N VAL A 143 -11.62 6.40 -8.32
CA VAL A 143 -11.95 6.06 -9.71
C VAL A 143 -11.67 7.22 -10.65
N THR A 144 -11.43 6.92 -11.91
CA THR A 144 -11.07 7.88 -12.96
C THR A 144 -11.97 7.70 -14.19
N GLU A 145 -12.11 8.76 -14.99
CA GLU A 145 -12.78 8.69 -16.31
C GLU A 145 -11.96 7.88 -17.35
N ASN A 146 -10.68 7.62 -17.06
CA ASN A 146 -9.75 7.06 -18.04
C ASN A 146 -9.37 5.61 -17.66
N GLY A 147 -10.33 4.69 -17.85
CA GLY A 147 -10.10 3.26 -17.63
C GLY A 147 -10.71 2.73 -16.34
N TYR A 148 -10.34 1.49 -16.00
CA TYR A 148 -10.82 0.80 -14.82
C TYR A 148 -9.78 0.74 -13.72
N VAL A 149 -10.23 0.48 -12.50
CA VAL A 149 -9.38 0.29 -11.32
C VAL A 149 -9.72 -1.02 -10.61
N SER A 150 -8.77 -1.55 -9.83
CA SER A 150 -8.99 -2.64 -8.89
C SER A 150 -9.01 -2.08 -7.47
N ARG A 151 -9.98 -2.52 -6.65
CA ARG A 151 -10.11 -2.09 -5.24
C ARG A 151 -10.64 -3.22 -4.37
N GLY A 152 -10.19 -3.25 -3.13
CA GLY A 152 -10.80 -4.05 -2.08
C GLY A 152 -12.04 -3.33 -1.54
N VAL A 153 -13.24 -3.78 -1.93
CA VAL A 153 -14.50 -3.24 -1.42
C VAL A 153 -14.72 -3.73 0.01
N CYS A 154 -14.85 -2.78 0.95
CA CYS A 154 -14.92 -3.05 2.38
C CYS A 154 -16.38 -3.01 2.88
N GLU A 155 -16.74 -3.99 3.69
CA GLU A 155 -17.95 -3.94 4.52
C GLU A 155 -17.53 -3.65 5.97
N VAL A 156 -18.17 -2.69 6.60
CA VAL A 156 -17.89 -2.29 7.97
C VAL A 156 -19.19 -2.24 8.79
N ASP A 157 -19.09 -2.44 10.10
CA ASP A 157 -20.20 -2.22 11.02
C ASP A 157 -20.33 -0.74 11.43
N ASP A 158 -21.33 -0.43 12.25
CA ASP A 158 -21.60 0.92 12.78
C ASP A 158 -20.45 1.48 13.63
N ASN A 159 -19.50 0.65 14.07
CA ASN A 159 -18.32 1.03 14.85
C ASN A 159 -17.06 1.11 13.97
N HIS A 160 -17.22 1.07 12.64
CA HIS A 160 -16.14 1.03 11.65
C HIS A 160 -15.22 -0.19 11.80
N GLN A 161 -15.71 -1.31 12.36
CA GLN A 161 -14.97 -2.56 12.34
C GLN A 161 -15.11 -3.24 10.99
N LEU A 162 -14.01 -3.65 10.41
CA LEU A 162 -14.01 -4.36 9.13
C LEU A 162 -14.65 -5.74 9.29
N LEU A 163 -15.76 -5.98 8.57
CA LEU A 163 -16.47 -7.25 8.54
C LEU A 163 -15.98 -8.14 7.39
N SER A 164 -15.84 -7.55 6.21
CA SER A 164 -15.34 -8.25 5.03
C SER A 164 -14.62 -7.28 4.09
N ILE A 165 -13.79 -7.85 3.21
CA ILE A 165 -13.18 -7.13 2.11
C ILE A 165 -13.19 -8.03 0.88
N THR A 166 -13.71 -7.51 -0.23
CA THR A 166 -13.84 -8.26 -1.48
C THR A 166 -13.09 -7.51 -2.59
N GLU A 167 -12.09 -8.15 -3.16
CA GLU A 167 -11.36 -7.58 -4.30
C GLU A 167 -12.27 -7.54 -5.54
N ARG A 168 -12.39 -6.35 -6.15
CA ARG A 168 -13.05 -6.12 -7.43
C ARG A 168 -12.00 -5.63 -8.42
N THR A 169 -11.68 -6.44 -9.39
CA THR A 169 -10.55 -6.22 -10.30
C THR A 169 -10.87 -5.32 -11.48
N HIS A 170 -12.15 -5.05 -11.73
CA HIS A 170 -12.59 -4.22 -12.85
C HIS A 170 -13.75 -3.33 -12.42
N ILE A 171 -13.41 -2.12 -11.97
CA ILE A 171 -14.38 -1.09 -11.57
C ILE A 171 -14.23 0.09 -12.51
N GLU A 172 -15.33 0.52 -13.13
CA GLU A 172 -15.40 1.69 -13.98
C GLU A 172 -16.27 2.79 -13.36
N LYS A 173 -15.85 4.04 -13.56
CA LYS A 173 -16.63 5.21 -13.17
C LYS A 173 -17.79 5.44 -14.14
N ARG A 174 -18.98 5.78 -13.60
CA ARG A 174 -20.12 6.31 -14.31
C ARG A 174 -20.38 7.75 -13.85
N GLU A 175 -21.44 8.39 -14.35
CA GLU A 175 -21.73 9.79 -14.03
C GLU A 175 -21.95 10.04 -12.52
N ASP A 176 -22.75 9.19 -11.86
CA ASP A 176 -23.19 9.33 -10.48
C ASP A 176 -22.86 8.15 -9.55
N HIS A 177 -22.23 7.09 -10.09
CA HIS A 177 -21.83 5.89 -9.36
C HIS A 177 -20.63 5.23 -10.03
N ALA A 178 -20.20 4.07 -9.53
CA ALA A 178 -19.30 3.17 -10.22
C ALA A 178 -19.99 1.84 -10.51
N GLU A 179 -19.49 1.09 -11.45
CA GLU A 179 -19.93 -0.28 -11.74
C GLU A 179 -18.72 -1.21 -11.78
N PHE A 180 -18.93 -2.48 -11.42
CA PHE A 180 -17.92 -3.51 -11.56
C PHE A 180 -18.44 -4.71 -12.33
N THR A 181 -17.52 -5.43 -12.93
CA THR A 181 -17.78 -6.69 -13.62
C THR A 181 -16.79 -7.76 -13.11
N GLU A 182 -17.26 -9.02 -13.11
CA GLU A 182 -16.45 -10.21 -12.79
C GLU A 182 -16.38 -11.20 -13.97
N ASP A 183 -17.04 -10.86 -15.07
CA ASP A 183 -17.22 -11.71 -16.25
C ASP A 183 -16.88 -10.99 -17.56
N ASP A 184 -15.78 -10.21 -17.53
CA ASP A 184 -15.26 -9.45 -18.68
C ASP A 184 -16.29 -8.52 -19.35
N GLY A 185 -17.23 -7.98 -18.54
CA GLY A 185 -18.23 -7.01 -19.00
C GLY A 185 -19.54 -7.62 -19.46
N ALA A 186 -19.78 -8.91 -19.27
CA ALA A 186 -21.06 -9.54 -19.62
C ALA A 186 -22.18 -9.11 -18.67
N THR A 187 -21.84 -8.92 -17.37
CA THR A 187 -22.76 -8.34 -16.37
C THR A 187 -22.07 -7.24 -15.58
N TRP A 188 -22.84 -6.23 -15.15
CA TRP A 188 -22.37 -5.12 -14.35
C TRP A 188 -23.23 -4.95 -13.10
N ALA A 189 -22.58 -4.67 -11.98
CA ALA A 189 -23.24 -4.38 -10.72
C ALA A 189 -22.81 -3.00 -10.22
N SER A 190 -23.76 -2.23 -9.68
CA SER A 190 -23.54 -0.87 -9.21
C SER A 190 -22.83 -0.83 -7.88
N LEU A 191 -21.95 0.15 -7.72
CA LEU A 191 -21.28 0.54 -6.47
C LEU A 191 -21.46 2.04 -6.24
N PRO A 192 -22.12 2.46 -5.16
CA PRO A 192 -22.20 3.87 -4.78
C PRO A 192 -20.81 4.50 -4.57
N PHE A 193 -20.68 5.80 -4.85
CA PHE A 193 -19.41 6.51 -4.67
C PHE A 193 -18.95 6.63 -3.21
N ASP A 194 -19.85 6.51 -2.25
CA ASP A 194 -19.56 6.48 -0.82
C ASP A 194 -19.16 5.08 -0.29
N THR A 195 -19.17 4.06 -1.15
CA THR A 195 -18.65 2.73 -0.81
C THR A 195 -17.21 2.85 -0.31
N LEU A 196 -16.92 2.23 0.83
CA LEU A 196 -15.57 2.21 1.39
C LEU A 196 -14.71 1.19 0.65
N VAL A 197 -13.50 1.59 0.29
CA VAL A 197 -12.54 0.74 -0.40
C VAL A 197 -11.15 0.84 0.21
N SER A 198 -10.40 -0.26 0.12
CA SER A 198 -8.95 -0.28 0.35
C SER A 198 -8.20 -0.03 -0.95
N MET A 199 -7.13 0.76 -0.86
CA MET A 199 -6.18 0.93 -1.95
C MET A 199 -5.06 -0.12 -1.93
N LEU A 200 -4.83 -0.79 -0.79
CA LEU A 200 -3.92 -1.94 -0.71
C LEU A 200 -4.61 -3.17 -1.28
N SER A 201 -4.02 -3.81 -2.28
CA SER A 201 -4.51 -5.08 -2.80
C SER A 201 -4.25 -6.21 -1.80
N LEU A 202 -5.30 -7.00 -1.50
CA LEU A 202 -5.22 -8.16 -0.62
C LEU A 202 -4.72 -9.42 -1.33
N ILE A 203 -4.75 -9.46 -2.66
CA ILE A 203 -4.34 -10.63 -3.45
C ILE A 203 -2.89 -11.05 -3.15
N HIS A 204 -2.06 -10.11 -2.68
CA HIS A 204 -0.66 -10.37 -2.35
C HIS A 204 -0.40 -10.80 -0.91
N ILE A 205 -1.44 -10.93 -0.07
CA ILE A 205 -1.29 -11.33 1.35
C ILE A 205 -1.45 -12.85 1.52
N SER A 206 -2.07 -13.53 0.56
CA SER A 206 -2.51 -14.93 0.69
C SER A 206 -1.69 -15.97 -0.12
N GLU A 207 -0.61 -15.61 -0.81
CA GLU A 207 0.22 -16.56 -1.56
C GLU A 207 1.55 -16.90 -0.86
#